data_28efdf4e8e1dbafb0080fea2ac72ea3d
#
_entry.id   28efdf4e8e1dbafb0080fea2ac72ea3d
#
_cell.length_a   1.000
_cell.length_b   1.000
_cell.length_c   1.000
_cell.angle_alpha   90.00
_cell.angle_beta   90.00
_cell.angle_gamma   90.00
#
_symmetry.space_group_name_H-M   'P 1'
#
loop_
_entity.id
_entity.type
_entity.pdbx_description
1 polymer ?
#
loop_
_entity_poly.entity_id
_entity_poly.type
_entity_poly.pdbx_seq_one_letter_code
_entity_poly.pdbx_strand_id
1 'polypeptide(L)'
;IVSMAMNGVSEGESHSNPHINETCCAYNLLKLTKDLNCFNPDDARYMDYYERTLYNQIIGSLHPEHYQTTYQYAVGLNASKPWGNETPQSTCCGGTGSENHVKYQEATYFVSDNTLWVALYMPTTLHWEEKNITLQQECLWPAKSSTIKVTAGEARFAMKLRVPYWATDGFDVKLNGISIATHYQPCSYAVIPTRQWKENDIVEITMPFTKHIDYGPDKLPAEIASKDGHQLETAWVGTLMHGPFAMTATDITNWTEATLNIDSRLASITVVEPNGPQTGTTGNLYTLMQGGRTFQ
;
A
#
# COMPACT_ATOMS: atom_id res chain seq x y z
N ILE A 1 12.77 2.00 3.23
CA ILE A 1 13.55 2.62 4.32
C ILE A 1 13.87 1.59 5.40
N VAL A 2 12.87 0.91 5.95
CA VAL A 2 13.10 -0.09 7.01
C VAL A 2 13.95 -1.26 6.51
N SER A 3 13.74 -1.70 5.28
CA SER A 3 14.53 -2.77 4.69
C SER A 3 16.00 -2.34 4.45
N MET A 4 16.25 -1.08 4.14
CA MET A 4 17.60 -0.52 4.03
C MET A 4 18.37 -0.58 5.35
N ALA A 5 17.71 -0.17 6.46
CA ALA A 5 18.32 -0.25 7.78
C ALA A 5 18.70 -1.69 8.18
N MET A 6 17.89 -2.67 7.77
CA MET A 6 18.19 -4.09 8.03
C MET A 6 19.33 -4.63 7.19
N ASN A 7 19.54 -4.13 5.98
CA ASN A 7 20.63 -4.53 5.11
C ASN A 7 21.96 -3.78 5.40
N GLY A 8 21.98 -2.92 6.43
CA GLY A 8 23.18 -2.22 6.85
C GLY A 8 23.63 -1.11 5.89
N VAL A 9 22.71 -0.62 5.05
CA VAL A 9 22.98 0.51 4.16
C VAL A 9 22.99 1.80 4.97
N SER A 10 24.01 2.62 4.81
CA SER A 10 24.12 3.90 5.49
C SER A 10 23.18 4.95 4.87
N GLU A 11 22.85 5.96 5.67
CA GLU A 11 22.13 7.15 5.18
C GLU A 11 22.87 7.75 4.00
N GLY A 12 22.15 8.12 2.95
CA GLY A 12 22.70 8.67 1.71
C GLY A 12 22.99 7.66 0.60
N GLU A 13 22.94 6.35 0.86
CA GLU A 13 23.18 5.33 -0.17
C GLU A 13 21.89 4.78 -0.81
N SER A 14 20.73 5.14 -0.27
CA SER A 14 19.45 4.60 -0.72
C SER A 14 19.08 4.95 -2.16
N HIS A 15 19.61 6.04 -2.69
CA HIS A 15 19.28 6.56 -4.02
C HIS A 15 20.06 5.92 -5.17
N SER A 16 21.12 5.15 -4.87
CA SER A 16 22.03 4.62 -5.89
C SER A 16 22.34 3.13 -5.77
N ASN A 17 21.84 2.45 -4.75
CA ASN A 17 22.15 1.03 -4.54
C ASN A 17 21.09 0.12 -5.18
N PRO A 18 21.44 -0.70 -6.19
CA PRO A 18 20.49 -1.56 -6.90
C PRO A 18 20.07 -2.80 -6.10
N HIS A 19 20.61 -3.05 -4.90
CA HIS A 19 20.46 -4.33 -4.18
C HIS A 19 20.08 -4.19 -2.71
N ILE A 20 19.34 -3.16 -2.33
CA ILE A 20 19.09 -2.88 -0.90
C ILE A 20 17.81 -3.44 -0.33
N ASN A 21 16.89 -3.90 -1.13
CA ASN A 21 15.56 -4.29 -0.65
C ASN A 21 15.26 -5.75 -0.96
N GLU A 22 15.33 -6.62 0.04
CA GLU A 22 15.03 -8.03 -0.10
C GLU A 22 13.56 -8.34 0.22
N THR A 23 12.93 -9.16 -0.63
CA THR A 23 11.51 -9.56 -0.45
C THR A 23 11.30 -10.31 0.87
N CYS A 24 12.25 -11.15 1.29
CA CYS A 24 12.16 -11.86 2.56
C CYS A 24 12.22 -10.93 3.78
N CYS A 25 13.01 -9.86 3.73
CA CYS A 25 13.05 -8.84 4.77
C CYS A 25 11.69 -8.13 4.88
N ALA A 26 11.12 -7.72 3.74
CA ALA A 26 9.81 -7.10 3.69
C ALA A 26 8.73 -8.03 4.30
N TYR A 27 8.74 -9.30 3.92
CA TYR A 27 7.76 -10.27 4.43
C TYR A 27 7.89 -10.50 5.95
N ASN A 28 9.09 -10.64 6.48
CA ASN A 28 9.29 -10.80 7.93
C ASN A 28 8.88 -9.54 8.70
N LEU A 29 9.07 -8.35 8.13
CA LEU A 29 8.57 -7.10 8.71
C LEU A 29 7.03 -7.03 8.68
N LEU A 30 6.35 -7.59 7.67
CA LEU A 30 4.90 -7.70 7.68
C LEU A 30 4.41 -8.60 8.82
N LYS A 31 5.07 -9.74 9.07
CA LYS A 31 4.74 -10.62 10.21
C LYS A 31 4.89 -9.87 11.53
N LEU A 32 6.04 -9.21 11.74
CA LEU A 32 6.26 -8.39 12.93
C LEU A 32 5.21 -7.28 13.07
N THR A 33 4.89 -6.59 12.00
CA THR A 33 3.90 -5.50 12.02
C THR A 33 2.52 -5.99 12.38
N LYS A 34 2.11 -7.14 11.85
CA LYS A 34 0.84 -7.79 12.22
C LYS A 34 0.80 -8.13 13.71
N ASP A 35 1.90 -8.69 14.25
CA ASP A 35 2.00 -9.03 15.67
C ASP A 35 1.95 -7.75 16.54
N LEU A 36 2.67 -6.70 16.17
CA LEU A 36 2.61 -5.41 16.87
C LEU A 36 1.21 -4.80 16.85
N ASN A 37 0.49 -4.92 15.74
CA ASN A 37 -0.90 -4.47 15.64
C ASN A 37 -1.83 -5.21 16.63
N CYS A 38 -1.57 -6.47 16.95
CA CYS A 38 -2.34 -7.20 17.95
C CYS A 38 -2.17 -6.61 19.37
N PHE A 39 -1.03 -5.99 19.69
CA PHE A 39 -0.82 -5.32 20.99
C PHE A 39 -1.44 -3.93 21.05
N ASN A 40 -1.50 -3.22 19.92
CA ASN A 40 -2.09 -1.88 19.85
C ASN A 40 -2.85 -1.68 18.52
N PRO A 41 -4.03 -2.30 18.39
CA PRO A 41 -4.80 -2.29 17.14
C PRO A 41 -5.38 -0.92 16.78
N ASP A 42 -5.36 0.05 17.68
CA ASP A 42 -5.83 1.41 17.41
C ASP A 42 -4.75 2.32 16.77
N ASP A 43 -3.53 1.86 16.67
CA ASP A 43 -2.46 2.58 15.98
C ASP A 43 -2.44 2.19 14.49
N ALA A 44 -3.14 2.98 13.67
CA ALA A 44 -3.27 2.72 12.24
C ALA A 44 -1.93 2.70 11.47
N ARG A 45 -0.84 3.27 12.04
CA ARG A 45 0.49 3.29 11.42
C ARG A 45 1.01 1.90 11.09
N TYR A 46 0.70 0.91 11.92
CA TYR A 46 1.09 -0.48 11.65
C TYR A 46 0.46 -0.98 10.37
N MET A 47 -0.84 -0.76 10.19
CA MET A 47 -1.55 -1.27 9.03
C MET A 47 -1.34 -0.40 7.77
N ASP A 48 -1.00 0.88 7.92
CA ASP A 48 -0.53 1.71 6.81
C ASP A 48 0.83 1.21 6.27
N TYR A 49 1.77 0.87 7.17
CA TYR A 49 3.03 0.23 6.77
C TYR A 49 2.78 -1.14 6.12
N TYR A 50 1.89 -1.95 6.71
CA TYR A 50 1.56 -3.28 6.20
C TYR A 50 1.01 -3.20 4.77
N GLU A 51 -0.01 -2.38 4.54
CA GLU A 51 -0.62 -2.20 3.22
C GLU A 51 0.40 -1.74 2.18
N ARG A 52 1.16 -0.69 2.48
CA ARG A 52 2.17 -0.15 1.58
C ARG A 52 3.21 -1.20 1.19
N THR A 53 3.69 -1.96 2.15
CA THR A 53 4.68 -3.01 1.92
C THR A 53 4.08 -4.20 1.17
N LEU A 54 2.87 -4.62 1.54
CA LEU A 54 2.17 -5.69 0.86
C LEU A 54 1.99 -5.40 -0.63
N TYR A 55 1.50 -4.20 -0.97
CA TYR A 55 1.21 -3.86 -2.36
C TYR A 55 2.48 -3.61 -3.17
N ASN A 56 3.41 -2.82 -2.65
CA ASN A 56 4.54 -2.35 -3.43
C ASN A 56 5.75 -3.28 -3.39
N GLN A 57 5.87 -4.12 -2.37
CA GLN A 57 7.01 -5.03 -2.23
C GLN A 57 6.62 -6.49 -2.40
N ILE A 58 5.59 -6.97 -1.72
CA ILE A 58 5.21 -8.39 -1.82
C ILE A 58 4.50 -8.68 -3.14
N ILE A 59 3.38 -8.03 -3.41
CA ILE A 59 2.66 -8.20 -4.69
C ILE A 59 3.53 -7.69 -5.83
N GLY A 60 4.20 -6.55 -5.64
CA GLY A 60 5.16 -6.01 -6.60
C GLY A 60 6.37 -6.91 -6.87
N SER A 61 6.63 -7.96 -6.08
CA SER A 61 7.69 -8.92 -6.36
C SER A 61 7.33 -9.95 -7.42
N LEU A 62 6.05 -10.12 -7.72
CA LEU A 62 5.59 -11.05 -8.75
C LEU A 62 5.84 -10.47 -10.14
N HIS A 63 6.30 -11.34 -11.03
CA HIS A 63 6.31 -11.03 -12.45
C HIS A 63 4.87 -10.95 -12.98
N PRO A 64 4.52 -9.93 -13.78
CA PRO A 64 3.14 -9.73 -14.21
C PRO A 64 2.60 -10.83 -15.13
N GLU A 65 3.48 -11.59 -15.83
CA GLU A 65 3.08 -12.58 -16.82
C GLU A 65 3.53 -14.01 -16.49
N HIS A 66 4.47 -14.17 -15.55
CA HIS A 66 5.07 -15.47 -15.24
C HIS A 66 5.06 -15.73 -13.74
N TYR A 67 5.17 -17.02 -13.33
CA TYR A 67 5.26 -17.44 -11.93
C TYR A 67 6.66 -17.22 -11.33
N GLN A 68 7.21 -16.01 -11.51
CA GLN A 68 8.54 -15.65 -11.05
C GLN A 68 8.45 -14.52 -10.03
N THR A 69 9.34 -14.54 -9.08
CA THR A 69 9.47 -13.46 -8.07
C THR A 69 10.85 -12.84 -8.18
N THR A 70 10.97 -11.58 -7.75
CA THR A 70 12.28 -10.96 -7.62
C THR A 70 12.84 -11.19 -6.22
N TYR A 71 14.15 -11.46 -6.15
CA TYR A 71 14.90 -11.56 -4.89
C TYR A 71 15.09 -10.18 -4.26
N GLN A 72 15.67 -9.27 -5.04
CA GLN A 72 16.00 -7.91 -4.61
C GLN A 72 15.29 -6.88 -5.49
N TYR A 73 14.83 -5.82 -4.85
CA TYR A 73 14.32 -4.64 -5.53
C TYR A 73 15.47 -3.67 -5.75
N ALA A 74 15.64 -3.28 -6.98
CA ALA A 74 16.49 -2.16 -7.29
C ALA A 74 15.81 -0.85 -6.87
N VAL A 75 16.61 0.08 -6.36
CA VAL A 75 16.18 1.43 -5.98
C VAL A 75 17.06 2.45 -6.70
N GLY A 76 16.45 3.49 -7.25
CA GLY A 76 17.17 4.58 -7.94
C GLY A 76 17.06 4.54 -9.46
N LEU A 77 17.90 5.34 -10.10
CA LEU A 77 17.92 5.47 -11.55
C LEU A 77 18.41 4.19 -12.23
N ASN A 78 17.83 3.88 -13.39
CA ASN A 78 18.14 2.70 -14.19
C ASN A 78 18.00 1.37 -13.42
N ALA A 79 17.24 1.40 -12.33
CA ALA A 79 16.96 0.22 -11.55
C ALA A 79 16.04 -0.73 -12.34
N SER A 80 16.30 -2.02 -12.26
CA SER A 80 15.49 -3.06 -12.87
C SER A 80 15.27 -4.20 -11.88
N LYS A 81 14.13 -4.91 -12.01
CA LYS A 81 13.87 -6.11 -11.22
C LYS A 81 14.44 -7.33 -11.94
N PRO A 82 15.42 -8.04 -11.33
CA PRO A 82 15.85 -9.33 -11.86
C PRO A 82 14.76 -10.37 -11.61
N TRP A 83 14.37 -11.08 -12.65
CA TRP A 83 13.32 -12.09 -12.61
C TRP A 83 13.88 -13.50 -12.85
N GLY A 84 13.21 -14.50 -12.29
CA GLY A 84 13.44 -15.90 -12.64
C GLY A 84 14.72 -16.48 -12.07
N ASN A 85 15.66 -16.86 -12.94
CA ASN A 85 16.86 -17.61 -12.58
C ASN A 85 17.78 -16.90 -11.56
N GLU A 86 17.63 -15.59 -11.40
CA GLU A 86 18.36 -14.80 -10.40
C GLU A 86 17.73 -14.92 -9.00
N THR A 87 16.57 -15.56 -8.88
CA THR A 87 15.95 -15.88 -7.59
C THR A 87 15.96 -17.39 -7.39
N PRO A 88 17.07 -18.01 -7.00
CA PRO A 88 17.13 -19.44 -6.78
C PRO A 88 16.13 -19.89 -5.72
N GLN A 89 15.42 -20.97 -5.95
CA GLN A 89 14.43 -21.53 -5.01
C GLN A 89 15.02 -21.85 -3.62
N SER A 90 16.34 -22.11 -3.57
CA SER A 90 17.08 -22.39 -2.33
C SER A 90 17.47 -21.14 -1.53
N THR A 91 17.06 -19.94 -1.95
CA THR A 91 17.33 -18.69 -1.23
C THR A 91 16.23 -18.39 -0.21
N CYS A 92 16.52 -17.45 0.73
CA CYS A 92 15.52 -16.97 1.69
C CYS A 92 14.30 -16.36 0.97
N CYS A 93 14.50 -15.60 -0.11
CA CYS A 93 13.41 -15.00 -0.87
C CYS A 93 12.64 -16.01 -1.72
N GLY A 94 13.28 -17.05 -2.21
CA GLY A 94 12.60 -18.17 -2.85
C GLY A 94 11.69 -18.93 -1.88
N GLY A 95 12.14 -19.18 -0.65
CA GLY A 95 11.34 -19.78 0.41
C GLY A 95 10.19 -18.90 0.85
N THR A 96 10.43 -17.63 1.17
CA THR A 96 9.37 -16.71 1.58
C THR A 96 8.40 -16.40 0.43
N GLY A 97 8.85 -16.40 -0.83
CA GLY A 97 8.02 -16.24 -2.01
C GLY A 97 6.97 -17.36 -2.16
N SER A 98 7.27 -18.57 -1.70
CA SER A 98 6.29 -19.66 -1.67
C SER A 98 5.23 -19.47 -0.59
N GLU A 99 5.53 -18.73 0.47
CA GLU A 99 4.64 -18.51 1.61
C GLU A 99 3.84 -17.21 1.48
N ASN A 100 4.48 -16.09 1.13
CA ASN A 100 3.88 -14.77 1.24
C ASN A 100 2.70 -14.55 0.28
N HIS A 101 2.72 -15.17 -0.90
CA HIS A 101 1.70 -14.99 -1.93
C HIS A 101 0.38 -15.73 -1.65
N VAL A 102 0.33 -16.57 -0.62
CA VAL A 102 -0.92 -17.23 -0.17
C VAL A 102 -1.51 -16.58 1.07
N LYS A 103 -0.92 -15.48 1.57
CA LYS A 103 -1.29 -14.85 2.84
C LYS A 103 -1.74 -13.40 2.74
N TYR A 104 -2.12 -12.92 1.57
CA TYR A 104 -2.48 -11.52 1.36
C TYR A 104 -3.61 -11.04 2.29
N GLN A 105 -4.53 -11.92 2.64
CA GLN A 105 -5.72 -11.59 3.41
C GLN A 105 -5.58 -11.79 4.93
N GLU A 106 -4.44 -12.32 5.41
CA GLU A 106 -4.30 -12.72 6.82
C GLU A 106 -4.38 -11.56 7.82
N ALA A 107 -4.15 -10.32 7.37
CA ALA A 107 -4.22 -9.12 8.20
C ALA A 107 -5.41 -8.22 7.83
N THR A 108 -6.45 -8.77 7.19
CA THR A 108 -7.65 -8.00 6.83
C THR A 108 -8.47 -7.60 8.03
N TYR A 109 -8.60 -8.51 9.01
CA TYR A 109 -9.40 -8.29 10.20
C TYR A 109 -8.63 -8.60 11.47
N PHE A 110 -8.91 -7.80 12.50
CA PHE A 110 -8.50 -8.08 13.88
C PHE A 110 -9.74 -8.01 14.75
N VAL A 111 -9.82 -8.87 15.76
CA VAL A 111 -10.97 -8.96 16.64
C VAL A 111 -10.56 -8.96 18.10
N SER A 112 -11.40 -8.38 18.92
CA SER A 112 -11.41 -8.59 20.37
C SER A 112 -12.85 -8.88 20.81
N ASP A 113 -13.08 -9.08 22.10
CA ASP A 113 -14.40 -9.47 22.63
C ASP A 113 -15.57 -8.67 22.07
N ASN A 114 -15.40 -7.37 21.87
CA ASN A 114 -16.49 -6.47 21.46
C ASN A 114 -16.10 -5.48 20.34
N THR A 115 -15.02 -5.73 19.63
CA THR A 115 -14.54 -4.84 18.57
C THR A 115 -14.00 -5.62 17.39
N LEU A 116 -14.42 -5.23 16.19
CA LEU A 116 -13.87 -5.65 14.91
C LEU A 116 -13.08 -4.49 14.31
N TRP A 117 -11.80 -4.68 14.00
CA TRP A 117 -11.00 -3.79 13.17
C TRP A 117 -10.95 -4.32 11.75
N VAL A 118 -11.34 -3.50 10.80
CA VAL A 118 -11.17 -3.75 9.35
C VAL A 118 -9.93 -2.98 8.93
N ALA A 119 -8.84 -3.71 8.74
CA ALA A 119 -7.52 -3.14 8.53
C ALA A 119 -7.11 -3.06 7.06
N LEU A 120 -7.60 -3.98 6.23
CA LEU A 120 -7.38 -3.99 4.78
C LEU A 120 -8.71 -4.11 4.04
N TYR A 121 -8.76 -3.56 2.83
CA TYR A 121 -9.94 -3.60 1.97
C TYR A 121 -9.69 -4.55 0.80
N MET A 122 -10.06 -5.82 1.01
CA MET A 122 -9.93 -6.91 0.04
C MET A 122 -11.20 -7.76 0.02
N PRO A 123 -11.58 -8.35 -1.13
CA PRO A 123 -12.73 -9.25 -1.17
C PRO A 123 -12.51 -10.44 -0.24
N THR A 124 -13.30 -10.56 0.82
CA THR A 124 -13.15 -11.58 1.87
C THR A 124 -14.48 -11.92 2.51
N THR A 125 -14.54 -13.10 3.13
CA THR A 125 -15.61 -13.48 4.05
C THR A 125 -15.00 -13.74 5.43
N LEU A 126 -15.53 -13.07 6.46
CA LEU A 126 -15.19 -13.28 7.85
C LEU A 126 -16.29 -14.13 8.52
N HIS A 127 -15.91 -15.31 8.98
CA HIS A 127 -16.73 -16.10 9.89
C HIS A 127 -16.23 -15.86 11.32
N TRP A 128 -16.92 -15.03 12.08
CA TRP A 128 -16.57 -14.76 13.48
C TRP A 128 -17.34 -15.72 14.38
N GLU A 129 -16.73 -16.88 14.63
CA GLU A 129 -17.35 -18.00 15.32
C GLU A 129 -17.84 -17.65 16.72
N GLU A 130 -17.03 -16.92 17.51
CA GLU A 130 -17.37 -16.54 18.89
C GLU A 130 -18.59 -15.59 18.98
N LYS A 131 -18.88 -14.91 17.89
CA LYS A 131 -20.08 -14.04 17.79
C LYS A 131 -21.20 -14.67 16.97
N ASN A 132 -20.99 -15.82 16.37
CA ASN A 132 -21.93 -16.49 15.47
C ASN A 132 -22.48 -15.53 14.39
N ILE A 133 -21.56 -14.77 13.75
CA ILE A 133 -21.90 -13.82 12.71
C ILE A 133 -20.95 -13.98 11.51
N THR A 134 -21.50 -13.78 10.31
CA THR A 134 -20.73 -13.80 9.07
C THR A 134 -20.83 -12.43 8.40
N LEU A 135 -19.66 -11.88 8.04
CA LEU A 135 -19.56 -10.65 7.27
C LEU A 135 -18.86 -10.94 5.94
N GLN A 136 -19.36 -10.33 4.88
CA GLN A 136 -18.75 -10.39 3.55
C GLN A 136 -18.28 -8.99 3.17
N GLN A 137 -16.99 -8.88 2.80
CA GLN A 137 -16.42 -7.66 2.25
C GLN A 137 -16.27 -7.82 0.74
N GLU A 138 -16.83 -6.88 0.00
CA GLU A 138 -16.75 -6.81 -1.46
C GLU A 138 -16.10 -5.51 -1.90
N CYS A 139 -15.18 -5.61 -2.84
CA CYS A 139 -14.57 -4.46 -3.52
C CYS A 139 -13.96 -4.92 -4.85
N LEU A 140 -13.78 -3.98 -5.77
CA LEU A 140 -12.85 -4.17 -6.88
C LEU A 140 -11.45 -3.81 -6.37
N TRP A 141 -10.61 -4.82 -6.26
CA TRP A 141 -9.23 -4.60 -5.82
C TRP A 141 -8.34 -4.14 -7.00
N PRO A 142 -7.50 -3.10 -6.83
CA PRO A 142 -7.25 -2.28 -5.63
C PRO A 142 -8.42 -1.33 -5.33
N ALA A 143 -8.79 -1.26 -4.03
CA ALA A 143 -10.07 -0.72 -3.62
C ALA A 143 -10.08 0.81 -3.48
N LYS A 144 -10.88 1.49 -4.32
CA LYS A 144 -11.31 2.88 -4.11
C LYS A 144 -12.62 2.97 -3.30
N SER A 145 -13.27 1.83 -3.12
CA SER A 145 -14.46 1.67 -2.29
C SER A 145 -14.57 0.22 -1.83
N SER A 146 -15.26 -0.01 -0.74
CA SER A 146 -15.54 -1.34 -0.21
C SER A 146 -16.92 -1.36 0.42
N THR A 147 -17.58 -2.51 0.35
CA THR A 147 -18.86 -2.77 1.01
C THR A 147 -18.70 -3.95 1.94
N ILE A 148 -19.11 -3.79 3.20
CA ILE A 148 -19.13 -4.86 4.19
C ILE A 148 -20.59 -5.14 4.53
N LYS A 149 -21.05 -6.35 4.29
CA LYS A 149 -22.41 -6.79 4.54
C LYS A 149 -22.45 -7.88 5.60
N VAL A 150 -23.37 -7.80 6.54
CA VAL A 150 -23.72 -8.93 7.40
C VAL A 150 -24.57 -9.90 6.60
N THR A 151 -24.03 -11.10 6.33
CA THR A 151 -24.69 -12.12 5.50
C THR A 151 -25.40 -13.19 6.30
N ALA A 152 -25.01 -13.39 7.56
CA ALA A 152 -25.69 -14.31 8.48
C ALA A 152 -25.42 -13.94 9.93
N GLY A 153 -26.40 -14.26 10.80
CA GLY A 153 -26.30 -14.08 12.24
C GLY A 153 -26.58 -12.66 12.72
N GLU A 154 -26.50 -12.51 14.04
CA GLU A 154 -26.61 -11.21 14.70
C GLU A 154 -25.69 -11.15 15.92
N ALA A 155 -25.04 -10.00 16.14
CA ALA A 155 -24.14 -9.82 17.26
C ALA A 155 -23.98 -8.35 17.66
N ARG A 156 -23.51 -8.12 18.88
CA ARG A 156 -23.25 -6.78 19.40
C ARG A 156 -21.76 -6.50 19.49
N PHE A 157 -21.25 -5.52 18.70
CA PHE A 157 -19.86 -5.10 18.71
C PHE A 157 -19.69 -3.71 18.09
N ALA A 158 -18.52 -3.08 18.32
CA ALA A 158 -18.06 -1.89 17.61
C ALA A 158 -17.30 -2.30 16.35
N MET A 159 -17.41 -1.53 15.27
CA MET A 159 -16.58 -1.71 14.08
C MET A 159 -15.69 -0.50 13.88
N LYS A 160 -14.38 -0.75 13.69
CA LYS A 160 -13.36 0.26 13.41
C LYS A 160 -12.82 0.03 12.01
N LEU A 161 -12.98 1.03 11.14
CA LEU A 161 -12.60 0.97 9.73
C LEU A 161 -11.35 1.81 9.54
N ARG A 162 -10.26 1.23 9.07
CA ARG A 162 -9.02 1.99 8.87
C ARG A 162 -9.22 3.10 7.83
N VAL A 163 -8.79 4.29 8.19
CA VAL A 163 -8.64 5.44 7.28
C VAL A 163 -7.18 5.46 6.84
N PRO A 164 -6.86 5.00 5.62
CA PRO A 164 -5.47 4.92 5.17
C PRO A 164 -4.77 6.29 5.21
N TYR A 165 -3.44 6.30 5.45
CA TYR A 165 -2.67 7.54 5.49
C TYR A 165 -2.75 8.36 4.20
N TRP A 166 -2.90 7.68 3.07
CA TRP A 166 -3.03 8.29 1.74
C TRP A 166 -4.45 8.80 1.43
N ALA A 167 -5.47 8.43 2.23
CA ALA A 167 -6.85 8.85 2.03
C ALA A 167 -7.07 10.26 2.64
N THR A 168 -6.43 11.26 2.05
CA THR A 168 -6.40 12.64 2.55
C THR A 168 -7.61 13.47 2.15
N ASP A 169 -8.42 12.97 1.21
CA ASP A 169 -9.63 13.65 0.72
C ASP A 169 -10.69 12.63 0.29
N GLY A 170 -11.96 12.95 0.52
CA GLY A 170 -13.09 12.18 0.03
C GLY A 170 -13.34 10.83 0.72
N PHE A 171 -12.68 10.53 1.85
CA PHE A 171 -13.03 9.34 2.63
C PHE A 171 -14.40 9.50 3.28
N ASP A 172 -15.28 8.52 3.09
CA ASP A 172 -16.63 8.52 3.67
C ASP A 172 -17.04 7.11 4.10
N VAL A 173 -17.86 7.04 5.14
CA VAL A 173 -18.47 5.80 5.62
C VAL A 173 -19.96 5.99 5.75
N LYS A 174 -20.72 5.09 5.12
CA LYS A 174 -22.19 5.02 5.25
C LYS A 174 -22.56 3.74 5.95
N LEU A 175 -23.54 3.83 6.84
CA LEU A 175 -24.18 2.71 7.48
C LEU A 175 -25.63 2.67 7.00
N ASN A 176 -26.00 1.61 6.28
CA ASN A 176 -27.33 1.45 5.68
C ASN A 176 -27.74 2.69 4.85
N GLY A 177 -26.80 3.20 4.05
CA GLY A 177 -27.00 4.35 3.17
C GLY A 177 -26.90 5.72 3.85
N ILE A 178 -26.70 5.79 5.18
CA ILE A 178 -26.59 7.05 5.93
C ILE A 178 -25.12 7.30 6.28
N SER A 179 -24.59 8.45 5.88
CA SER A 179 -23.23 8.87 6.25
C SER A 179 -23.12 9.06 7.77
N ILE A 180 -22.08 8.49 8.38
CA ILE A 180 -21.93 8.49 9.85
C ILE A 180 -21.05 9.63 10.37
N ALA A 181 -20.24 10.23 9.53
CA ALA A 181 -19.45 11.43 9.83
C ALA A 181 -19.07 12.14 8.52
N THR A 182 -18.67 13.41 8.63
CA THR A 182 -18.31 14.26 7.50
C THR A 182 -16.81 14.44 7.30
N HIS A 183 -16.01 14.13 8.33
CA HIS A 183 -14.56 14.25 8.32
C HIS A 183 -13.89 13.07 9.02
N TYR A 184 -12.83 12.59 8.39
CA TYR A 184 -11.98 11.54 8.93
C TYR A 184 -10.51 11.96 8.84
N GLN A 185 -9.74 11.58 9.86
CA GLN A 185 -8.29 11.80 9.86
C GLN A 185 -7.59 10.67 9.14
N PRO A 186 -6.72 10.93 8.15
CA PRO A 186 -5.83 9.90 7.61
C PRO A 186 -4.98 9.26 8.72
N CYS A 187 -4.55 8.01 8.52
CA CYS A 187 -3.79 7.24 9.49
C CYS A 187 -4.52 7.09 10.83
N SER A 188 -5.79 6.73 10.78
CA SER A 188 -6.66 6.54 11.94
C SER A 188 -7.72 5.46 11.69
N TYR A 189 -8.71 5.38 12.58
CA TYR A 189 -9.89 4.53 12.40
C TYR A 189 -11.17 5.36 12.47
N ALA A 190 -12.05 5.19 11.48
CA ALA A 190 -13.45 5.58 11.56
C ALA A 190 -14.20 4.59 12.44
N VAL A 191 -14.88 5.08 13.47
CA VAL A 191 -15.50 4.23 14.49
C VAL A 191 -17.01 4.21 14.31
N ILE A 192 -17.56 3.02 14.10
CA ILE A 192 -18.99 2.75 14.32
C ILE A 192 -19.13 2.24 15.75
N PRO A 193 -19.77 2.99 16.65
CA PRO A 193 -19.92 2.59 18.06
C PRO A 193 -20.61 1.25 18.21
N THR A 194 -20.42 0.62 19.37
CA THR A 194 -21.05 -0.66 19.70
C THR A 194 -22.56 -0.61 19.44
N ARG A 195 -23.02 -1.45 18.53
CA ARG A 195 -24.44 -1.61 18.18
C ARG A 195 -24.78 -3.07 17.97
N GLN A 196 -26.09 -3.37 17.93
CA GLN A 196 -26.57 -4.66 17.43
C GLN A 196 -26.46 -4.66 15.91
N TRP A 197 -25.67 -5.59 15.39
CA TRP A 197 -25.60 -5.93 13.97
C TRP A 197 -26.55 -7.06 13.66
N LYS A 198 -27.15 -7.02 12.47
CA LYS A 198 -28.09 -8.04 12.00
C LYS A 198 -27.93 -8.28 10.51
N GLU A 199 -28.44 -9.37 10.03
CA GLU A 199 -28.45 -9.71 8.62
C GLU A 199 -28.96 -8.55 7.75
N ASN A 200 -28.28 -8.33 6.65
CA ASN A 200 -28.47 -7.22 5.69
C ASN A 200 -28.07 -5.82 6.18
N ASP A 201 -27.46 -5.66 7.36
CA ASP A 201 -26.75 -4.42 7.66
C ASP A 201 -25.57 -4.26 6.68
N ILE A 202 -25.41 -3.05 6.14
CA ILE A 202 -24.40 -2.72 5.13
C ILE A 202 -23.58 -1.52 5.59
N VAL A 203 -22.25 -1.66 5.51
CA VAL A 203 -21.30 -0.56 5.66
C VAL A 203 -20.64 -0.31 4.31
N GLU A 204 -20.78 0.89 3.78
CA GLU A 204 -20.16 1.32 2.54
C GLU A 204 -19.02 2.28 2.86
N ILE A 205 -17.85 2.00 2.33
CA ILE A 205 -16.64 2.80 2.51
C ILE A 205 -16.21 3.36 1.15
N THR A 206 -15.99 4.66 1.09
CA THR A 206 -15.42 5.34 -0.08
C THR A 206 -14.05 5.88 0.29
N MET A 207 -13.03 5.62 -0.52
CA MET A 207 -11.64 6.02 -0.28
C MET A 207 -10.96 6.35 -1.63
N PRO A 208 -11.26 7.50 -2.22
CA PRO A 208 -10.66 7.90 -3.49
C PRO A 208 -9.14 7.96 -3.38
N PHE A 209 -8.44 7.49 -4.42
CA PHE A 209 -6.99 7.59 -4.42
C PHE A 209 -6.54 9.03 -4.61
N THR A 210 -5.66 9.47 -3.74
CA THR A 210 -5.03 10.79 -3.82
C THR A 210 -3.57 10.66 -4.24
N LYS A 211 -3.07 11.68 -4.92
CA LYS A 211 -1.64 11.80 -5.28
C LYS A 211 -0.89 12.42 -4.11
N HIS A 212 0.24 11.85 -3.74
CA HIS A 212 1.10 12.40 -2.70
C HIS A 212 2.55 11.97 -2.91
N ILE A 213 3.47 12.55 -2.14
CA ILE A 213 4.87 12.16 -2.11
C ILE A 213 5.20 11.53 -0.76
N ASP A 214 5.70 10.32 -0.81
CA ASP A 214 6.35 9.71 0.34
C ASP A 214 7.83 10.14 0.32
N TYR A 215 8.20 11.03 1.22
CA TYR A 215 9.58 11.51 1.31
C TYR A 215 10.47 10.46 1.96
N GLY A 216 11.62 10.22 1.31
CA GLY A 216 12.72 9.48 1.92
C GLY A 216 13.45 10.35 2.96
N PRO A 217 14.33 9.74 3.79
CA PRO A 217 15.17 10.49 4.72
C PRO A 217 16.32 11.24 4.00
N ASP A 218 16.61 10.85 2.76
CA ASP A 218 17.78 11.30 2.04
C ASP A 218 17.52 12.55 1.22
N LYS A 219 18.51 13.43 1.18
CA LYS A 219 18.62 14.49 0.19
C LYS A 219 19.47 13.99 -0.98
N LEU A 220 19.21 14.54 -2.16
CA LEU A 220 20.07 14.28 -3.31
C LEU A 220 21.49 14.79 -3.01
N PRO A 221 22.53 13.96 -3.14
CA PRO A 221 23.91 14.42 -2.95
C PRO A 221 24.29 15.57 -3.88
N ALA A 222 25.03 16.54 -3.36
CA ALA A 222 25.45 17.72 -4.12
C ALA A 222 26.22 17.36 -5.39
N GLU A 223 26.97 16.25 -5.37
CA GLU A 223 27.73 15.73 -6.52
C GLU A 223 26.84 15.27 -7.67
N ILE A 224 25.65 14.74 -7.36
CA ILE A 224 24.64 14.35 -8.35
C ILE A 224 23.88 15.58 -8.80
N ALA A 225 23.55 16.46 -7.86
CA ALA A 225 22.84 17.71 -8.12
C ALA A 225 23.62 18.67 -9.02
N SER A 226 24.98 18.63 -8.97
CA SER A 226 25.86 19.52 -9.77
C SER A 226 26.16 18.97 -11.15
N LYS A 227 26.08 17.68 -11.40
CA LYS A 227 26.44 17.05 -12.68
C LYS A 227 25.58 17.49 -13.87
N ASP A 228 24.31 17.81 -13.62
CA ASP A 228 23.32 18.13 -14.64
C ASP A 228 23.09 19.64 -14.80
N GLY A 229 23.96 20.49 -14.23
CA GLY A 229 23.89 21.95 -14.37
C GLY A 229 22.77 22.64 -13.60
N HIS A 230 22.08 21.92 -12.73
CA HIS A 230 21.04 22.44 -11.84
C HIS A 230 21.51 22.39 -10.39
N GLN A 231 21.35 23.50 -9.65
CA GLN A 231 21.58 23.52 -8.21
C GLN A 231 20.37 22.90 -7.51
N LEU A 232 20.37 21.59 -7.33
CA LEU A 232 19.35 20.84 -6.59
C LEU A 232 19.73 20.68 -5.09
N GLU A 233 20.47 21.63 -4.54
CA GLU A 233 21.01 21.58 -3.17
C GLU A 233 19.96 21.34 -2.07
N THR A 234 18.69 21.48 -2.40
CA THR A 234 17.56 21.29 -1.48
C THR A 234 16.60 20.19 -1.92
N ALA A 235 16.93 19.40 -2.95
CA ALA A 235 16.04 18.37 -3.44
C ALA A 235 16.01 17.16 -2.49
N TRP A 236 14.81 16.77 -2.10
CA TRP A 236 14.57 15.55 -1.35
C TRP A 236 14.33 14.38 -2.31
N VAL A 237 14.83 13.20 -1.94
CA VAL A 237 14.45 11.97 -2.61
C VAL A 237 13.09 11.54 -2.08
N GLY A 238 12.16 11.24 -2.97
CA GLY A 238 10.82 10.84 -2.64
C GLY A 238 10.21 9.92 -3.69
N THR A 239 9.11 9.29 -3.34
CA THR A 239 8.35 8.43 -4.23
C THR A 239 7.00 9.08 -4.52
N LEU A 240 6.67 9.25 -5.80
CA LEU A 240 5.33 9.65 -6.21
C LEU A 240 4.37 8.49 -5.92
N MET A 241 3.32 8.78 -5.19
CA MET A 241 2.29 7.81 -4.82
C MET A 241 0.94 8.16 -5.45
N HIS A 242 0.17 7.14 -5.80
CA HIS A 242 -1.25 7.26 -6.16
C HIS A 242 -2.06 6.29 -5.30
N GLY A 243 -2.76 6.82 -4.31
CA GLY A 243 -3.31 5.99 -3.24
C GLY A 243 -2.20 5.16 -2.58
N PRO A 244 -2.35 3.85 -2.42
CA PRO A 244 -1.34 2.98 -1.81
C PRO A 244 -0.16 2.62 -2.72
N PHE A 245 -0.16 3.02 -4.01
CA PHE A 245 0.79 2.56 -5.01
C PHE A 245 1.95 3.53 -5.22
N ALA A 246 3.16 2.98 -5.19
CA ALA A 246 4.36 3.66 -5.63
C ALA A 246 4.43 3.68 -7.17
N MET A 247 4.55 4.87 -7.73
CA MET A 247 4.62 5.06 -9.18
C MET A 247 6.08 5.12 -9.63
N THR A 248 6.38 4.42 -10.72
CA THR A 248 7.74 4.33 -11.27
C THR A 248 7.80 5.08 -12.59
N ALA A 249 8.81 5.93 -12.75
CA ALA A 249 9.08 6.57 -14.03
C ALA A 249 9.74 5.58 -15.01
N THR A 250 9.24 5.49 -16.23
CA THR A 250 9.62 4.45 -17.19
C THR A 250 10.75 4.87 -18.13
N ASP A 251 10.90 6.17 -18.45
CA ASP A 251 11.82 6.66 -19.47
C ASP A 251 12.78 7.71 -18.94
N ILE A 252 13.19 7.60 -17.68
CA ILE A 252 14.07 8.56 -17.01
C ILE A 252 15.46 7.96 -16.87
N THR A 253 16.46 8.67 -17.35
CA THR A 253 17.86 8.23 -17.34
C THR A 253 18.78 9.02 -16.40
N ASN A 254 18.31 10.18 -15.92
CA ASN A 254 19.08 11.04 -15.02
C ASN A 254 18.18 11.74 -13.99
N TRP A 255 18.79 12.26 -12.91
CA TRP A 255 18.04 12.89 -11.81
C TRP A 255 17.32 14.18 -12.20
N THR A 256 17.82 14.92 -13.20
CA THR A 256 17.15 16.12 -13.69
C THR A 256 15.81 15.78 -14.32
N GLU A 257 15.77 14.69 -15.11
CA GLU A 257 14.53 14.17 -15.67
C GLU A 257 13.59 13.61 -14.58
N ALA A 258 14.17 13.06 -13.50
CA ALA A 258 13.42 12.55 -12.37
C ALA A 258 12.83 13.65 -11.45
N THR A 259 13.22 14.92 -11.65
CA THR A 259 12.75 16.03 -10.82
C THR A 259 11.29 16.36 -11.14
N LEU A 260 10.44 16.38 -10.14
CA LEU A 260 9.05 16.79 -10.22
C LEU A 260 8.85 18.17 -9.60
N ASN A 261 8.05 19.01 -10.25
CA ASN A 261 7.52 20.21 -9.64
C ASN A 261 6.32 19.82 -8.77
N ILE A 262 6.46 20.01 -7.48
CA ILE A 262 5.40 19.72 -6.52
C ILE A 262 4.62 21.01 -6.29
N ASP A 263 3.43 21.08 -6.87
CA ASP A 263 2.44 22.10 -6.56
C ASP A 263 1.51 21.64 -5.42
N SER A 264 0.65 22.50 -4.97
CA SER A 264 -0.36 22.14 -3.98
C SER A 264 -1.24 21.00 -4.53
N ARG A 265 -1.18 19.83 -3.91
CA ARG A 265 -1.93 18.62 -4.29
C ARG A 265 -1.46 17.94 -5.59
N LEU A 266 -0.28 18.26 -6.08
CA LEU A 266 0.23 17.67 -7.32
C LEU A 266 -0.75 17.85 -8.51
N ALA A 267 -1.33 19.04 -8.65
CA ALA A 267 -2.38 19.33 -9.62
C ALA A 267 -1.93 19.17 -11.07
N SER A 268 -0.64 19.42 -11.33
CA SER A 268 -0.04 19.27 -12.67
C SER A 268 0.10 17.81 -13.12
N ILE A 269 -0.11 16.83 -12.25
CA ILE A 269 -0.04 15.41 -12.60
C ILE A 269 -1.42 14.92 -12.98
N THR A 270 -1.57 14.45 -14.21
CA THR A 270 -2.80 13.83 -14.72
C THR A 270 -2.80 12.33 -14.41
N VAL A 271 -3.91 11.81 -13.90
CA VAL A 271 -4.14 10.37 -13.72
C VAL A 271 -4.86 9.85 -14.96
N VAL A 272 -4.30 8.80 -15.56
CA VAL A 272 -4.97 8.04 -16.61
C VAL A 272 -5.48 6.74 -16.00
N GLU A 273 -6.78 6.62 -15.87
CA GLU A 273 -7.42 5.44 -15.32
C GLU A 273 -7.29 4.25 -16.27
N PRO A 274 -7.09 3.05 -15.76
CA PRO A 274 -7.07 1.85 -16.60
C PRO A 274 -8.43 1.60 -17.24
N ASN A 275 -8.44 1.16 -18.47
CA ASN A 275 -9.66 0.79 -19.19
C ASN A 275 -10.18 -0.57 -18.70
N GLY A 276 -11.33 -0.56 -18.00
CA GLY A 276 -12.03 -1.76 -17.54
C GLY A 276 -11.52 -2.36 -16.22
N PRO A 277 -12.16 -3.44 -15.75
CA PRO A 277 -11.76 -4.12 -14.52
C PRO A 277 -10.38 -4.76 -14.68
N GLN A 278 -9.51 -4.51 -13.70
CA GLN A 278 -8.18 -5.12 -13.68
C GLN A 278 -8.33 -6.58 -13.28
N THR A 279 -8.21 -7.47 -14.25
CA THR A 279 -8.21 -8.91 -14.01
C THR A 279 -6.80 -9.45 -14.22
N GLY A 280 -6.15 -9.86 -13.15
CA GLY A 280 -4.83 -10.44 -13.20
C GLY A 280 -3.70 -9.46 -12.94
N THR A 281 -2.48 -9.97 -13.06
CA THR A 281 -1.21 -9.27 -12.77
C THR A 281 -0.63 -8.54 -13.97
N THR A 282 -1.34 -8.51 -15.09
CA THR A 282 -0.85 -7.94 -16.35
C THR A 282 -1.19 -6.46 -16.46
N GLY A 283 -0.16 -5.67 -16.67
CA GLY A 283 -0.27 -4.26 -17.02
C GLY A 283 -0.18 -3.30 -15.84
N ASN A 284 -0.04 -2.05 -16.19
CA ASN A 284 0.05 -0.95 -15.24
C ASN A 284 -1.34 -0.61 -14.73
N LEU A 285 -1.54 -0.62 -13.44
CA LEU A 285 -2.82 -0.30 -12.82
C LEU A 285 -3.24 1.16 -13.09
N TYR A 286 -2.26 2.07 -13.10
CA TYR A 286 -2.46 3.49 -13.32
C TYR A 286 -1.29 4.09 -14.09
N THR A 287 -1.58 5.14 -14.83
CA THR A 287 -0.55 5.96 -15.47
C THR A 287 -0.70 7.39 -15.00
N LEU A 288 0.37 7.99 -14.52
CA LEU A 288 0.45 9.41 -14.18
C LEU A 288 1.30 10.12 -15.22
N MET A 289 0.92 11.33 -15.60
CA MET A 289 1.63 12.13 -16.60
C MET A 289 1.88 13.55 -16.11
N GLN A 290 3.08 14.04 -16.31
CA GLN A 290 3.44 15.44 -16.06
C GLN A 290 4.47 15.91 -17.10
N GLY A 291 4.16 16.97 -17.84
CA GLY A 291 5.09 17.58 -18.78
C GLY A 291 5.65 16.64 -19.84
N GLY A 292 4.87 15.68 -20.31
CA GLY A 292 5.31 14.63 -21.24
C GLY A 292 6.03 13.44 -20.61
N ARG A 293 6.18 13.41 -19.28
CA ARG A 293 6.74 12.28 -18.53
C ARG A 293 5.64 11.33 -18.10
N THR A 294 5.94 10.04 -18.11
CA THR A 294 5.02 8.96 -17.74
C THR A 294 5.52 8.23 -16.49
N PHE A 295 4.64 8.02 -15.53
CA PHE A 295 4.87 7.21 -14.32
C PHE A 295 3.83 6.08 -14.26
N GLN A 296 4.27 4.87 -13.97
CA GLN A 296 3.46 3.67 -13.95
C GLN A 296 3.59 2.90 -12.64
#